data_2bc2eb55ee2b075478dfd349532374c9
#
_entry.id   2bc2eb55ee2b075478dfd349532374c9
#
_cell.length_a   1.000
_cell.length_b   1.000
_cell.length_c   1.000
_cell.angle_alpha   90.00
_cell.angle_beta   90.00
_cell.angle_gamma   90.00
#
_symmetry.space_group_name_H-M   'P 1'
#
loop_
_entity.id
_entity.type
_entity.pdbx_description
1 polymer ?
#
loop_
_entity_poly.entity_id
_entity_poly.type
_entity_poly.pdbx_seq_one_letter_code
_entity_poly.pdbx_strand_id
1 'polypeptide(L)'
;MNGVVRIYGLQPEAVIGCYDWERTIKQRLEINLDLTADFAKAAVTDDLTHALDYAALAGQVMTFVEQSDFQLLEALAAAIADHIFESWPVSQVGIQIDKPGAVSIAKVVGVSLVVCRDR
;
A
#
# COMPACT_ATOMS: atom_id res chain seq x y z
N MET A 1 -5.43 -0.25 22.72
CA MET A 1 -5.17 -1.62 22.24
C MET A 1 -4.82 -1.55 20.76
N ASN A 2 -3.56 -1.69 20.44
CA ASN A 2 -3.12 -1.67 19.05
C ASN A 2 -3.30 -3.02 18.39
N GLY A 3 -3.81 -3.01 17.18
CA GLY A 3 -3.92 -4.17 16.33
C GLY A 3 -3.45 -3.86 14.92
N VAL A 4 -3.36 -4.89 14.09
CA VAL A 4 -2.93 -4.75 12.71
C VAL A 4 -4.04 -5.24 11.78
N VAL A 5 -4.48 -4.36 10.88
CA VAL A 5 -5.32 -4.75 9.75
C VAL A 5 -4.40 -5.12 8.59
N ARG A 6 -4.58 -6.30 8.04
CA ARG A 6 -3.78 -6.80 6.92
C ARG A 6 -4.61 -6.82 5.66
N ILE A 7 -4.11 -6.17 4.62
CA ILE A 7 -4.72 -6.16 3.29
C ILE A 7 -3.66 -6.68 2.33
N TYR A 8 -3.83 -7.91 1.88
CA TYR A 8 -2.83 -8.59 1.07
C TYR A 8 -3.37 -8.93 -0.31
N GLY A 9 -2.48 -8.90 -1.30
CA GLY A 9 -2.80 -9.33 -2.64
C GLY A 9 -3.52 -8.28 -3.50
N LEU A 10 -3.34 -7.00 -3.22
CA LEU A 10 -3.81 -5.97 -4.13
C LEU A 10 -2.98 -6.04 -5.42
N GLN A 11 -3.63 -5.98 -6.58
CA GLN A 11 -2.97 -6.17 -7.87
C GLN A 11 -3.29 -5.02 -8.84
N PRO A 12 -2.88 -3.79 -8.51
CA PRO A 12 -3.10 -2.66 -9.41
C PRO A 12 -2.14 -2.70 -10.60
N GLU A 13 -2.55 -2.07 -11.69
CA GLU A 13 -1.68 -1.81 -12.83
C GLU A 13 -1.33 -0.32 -12.86
N ALA A 14 -0.04 -0.02 -13.00
CA ALA A 14 0.46 1.35 -12.99
C ALA A 14 1.68 1.50 -13.89
N VAL A 15 1.94 2.72 -14.29
CA VAL A 15 3.21 3.08 -14.92
C VAL A 15 4.28 3.11 -13.82
N ILE A 16 5.30 2.28 -13.95
CA ILE A 16 6.36 2.15 -12.94
C ILE A 16 7.64 1.68 -13.62
N GLY A 17 8.78 2.23 -13.20
CA GLY A 17 10.10 1.86 -13.73
C GLY A 17 10.83 3.01 -14.38
N CYS A 18 12.13 2.83 -14.58
CA CYS A 18 13.03 3.88 -15.07
C CYS A 18 13.31 3.80 -16.57
N TYR A 19 13.17 2.62 -17.18
CA TYR A 19 13.46 2.44 -18.59
C TYR A 19 12.41 3.10 -19.46
N ASP A 20 12.83 3.60 -20.64
CA ASP A 20 11.94 4.31 -21.54
C ASP A 20 10.69 3.50 -21.90
N TRP A 21 10.85 2.20 -22.16
CA TRP A 21 9.71 1.34 -22.51
C TRP A 21 8.74 1.17 -21.35
N GLU A 22 9.23 1.26 -20.10
CA GLU A 22 8.38 1.17 -18.90
C GLU A 22 7.49 2.40 -18.73
N ARG A 23 7.91 3.56 -19.26
CA ARG A 23 7.16 4.82 -19.11
C ARG A 23 5.91 4.89 -19.98
N THR A 24 5.76 3.96 -20.92
CA THR A 24 4.66 3.98 -21.89
C THR A 24 3.65 2.86 -21.69
N ILE A 25 3.86 2.01 -20.69
CA ILE A 25 2.99 0.86 -20.41
C ILE A 25 2.59 0.83 -18.94
N LYS A 26 1.52 0.10 -18.66
CA LYS A 26 1.16 -0.25 -17.28
C LYS A 26 1.64 -1.64 -16.96
N GLN A 27 2.15 -1.83 -15.77
CA GLN A 27 2.62 -3.11 -15.26
C GLN A 27 1.83 -3.47 -14.01
N ARG A 28 1.54 -4.75 -13.82
CA ARG A 28 0.86 -5.22 -12.63
C ARG A 28 1.84 -5.29 -11.47
N LEU A 29 1.42 -4.74 -10.33
CA LEU A 29 2.12 -4.83 -9.07
C LEU A 29 1.32 -5.71 -8.10
N GLU A 30 1.99 -6.24 -7.09
CA GLU A 30 1.33 -6.90 -5.97
C GLU A 30 1.68 -6.14 -4.69
N ILE A 31 0.65 -5.72 -3.95
CA ILE A 31 0.83 -4.87 -2.78
C ILE A 31 0.19 -5.53 -1.57
N ASN A 32 0.98 -5.62 -0.49
CA ASN A 32 0.51 -6.07 0.82
C ASN A 32 0.67 -4.93 1.81
N LEU A 33 -0.35 -4.72 2.63
CA LEU A 33 -0.38 -3.65 3.64
C LEU A 33 -0.61 -4.24 5.02
N ASP A 34 0.16 -3.75 6.00
CA ASP A 34 -0.04 -3.98 7.41
C ASP A 34 -0.28 -2.63 8.09
N LEU A 35 -1.50 -2.42 8.59
CA LEU A 35 -1.94 -1.13 9.09
C LEU A 35 -2.19 -1.23 10.58
N THR A 36 -1.39 -0.54 11.37
CA THR A 36 -1.53 -0.52 12.84
C THR A 36 -2.51 0.57 13.24
N ALA A 37 -3.53 0.18 14.00
CA ALA A 37 -4.57 1.09 14.46
C ALA A 37 -5.02 0.70 15.87
N ASP A 38 -5.72 1.61 16.55
CA ASP A 38 -6.29 1.35 17.85
C ASP A 38 -7.64 0.64 17.68
N PHE A 39 -7.74 -0.59 18.18
CA PHE A 39 -8.93 -1.43 18.06
C PHE A 39 -9.88 -1.32 19.26
N ALA A 40 -9.55 -0.52 20.28
CA ALA A 40 -10.28 -0.57 21.55
C ALA A 40 -11.79 -0.34 21.38
N LYS A 41 -12.18 0.72 20.69
CA LYS A 41 -13.62 1.02 20.51
C LYS A 41 -14.32 0.01 19.62
N ALA A 42 -13.70 -0.35 18.50
CA ALA A 42 -14.29 -1.31 17.56
C ALA A 42 -14.49 -2.67 18.23
N ALA A 43 -13.53 -3.11 19.04
CA ALA A 43 -13.60 -4.40 19.74
C ALA A 43 -14.73 -4.44 20.77
N VAL A 44 -15.05 -3.32 21.41
CA VAL A 44 -16.10 -3.26 22.44
C VAL A 44 -17.48 -3.02 21.82
N THR A 45 -17.58 -2.17 20.78
CA THR A 45 -18.87 -1.75 20.24
C THR A 45 -19.35 -2.58 19.06
N ASP A 46 -18.46 -3.29 18.38
CA ASP A 46 -18.77 -4.01 17.14
C ASP A 46 -19.43 -3.07 16.09
N ASP A 47 -18.96 -1.84 16.02
CA ASP A 47 -19.52 -0.79 15.17
C ASP A 47 -18.45 -0.32 14.18
N LEU A 48 -18.78 -0.37 12.87
CA LEU A 48 -17.88 0.04 11.79
C LEU A 48 -17.41 1.48 11.93
N THR A 49 -18.22 2.37 12.50
CA THR A 49 -17.83 3.78 12.68
C THR A 49 -16.62 3.95 13.58
N HIS A 50 -16.29 2.95 14.41
CA HIS A 50 -15.12 2.94 15.28
C HIS A 50 -13.99 2.07 14.74
N ALA A 51 -14.16 1.47 13.57
CA ALA A 51 -13.21 0.57 12.97
C ALA A 51 -12.54 1.23 11.76
N LEU A 52 -11.45 0.61 11.31
CA LEU A 52 -10.83 0.96 10.05
C LEU A 52 -11.63 0.30 8.92
N ASP A 53 -12.25 1.11 8.06
CA ASP A 53 -12.99 0.60 6.90
C ASP A 53 -11.99 0.16 5.82
N TYR A 54 -11.53 -1.10 5.94
CA TYR A 54 -10.48 -1.60 5.07
C TYR A 54 -10.92 -1.71 3.61
N ALA A 55 -12.21 -1.89 3.33
CA ALA A 55 -12.68 -1.93 1.94
C ALA A 55 -12.54 -0.56 1.28
N ALA A 56 -12.93 0.51 1.97
CA ALA A 56 -12.78 1.87 1.47
C ALA A 56 -11.31 2.24 1.34
N LEU A 57 -10.48 1.89 2.31
CA LEU A 57 -9.05 2.16 2.29
C LEU A 57 -8.39 1.43 1.11
N ALA A 58 -8.69 0.16 0.92
CA ALA A 58 -8.14 -0.62 -0.20
C ALA A 58 -8.51 -0.01 -1.55
N GLY A 59 -9.75 0.42 -1.71
CA GLY A 59 -10.21 1.08 -2.94
C GLY A 59 -9.48 2.39 -3.20
N GLN A 60 -9.23 3.19 -2.17
CA GLN A 60 -8.46 4.43 -2.30
C GLN A 60 -7.00 4.16 -2.69
N VAL A 61 -6.37 3.16 -2.10
CA VAL A 61 -5.01 2.77 -2.45
C VAL A 61 -4.94 2.30 -3.91
N MET A 62 -5.88 1.47 -4.35
CA MET A 62 -5.94 1.01 -5.73
C MET A 62 -6.02 2.18 -6.70
N THR A 63 -6.92 3.12 -6.48
CA THR A 63 -7.08 4.30 -7.33
C THR A 63 -5.81 5.14 -7.35
N PHE A 64 -5.22 5.38 -6.18
CA PHE A 64 -3.98 6.16 -6.08
C PHE A 64 -2.86 5.54 -6.90
N VAL A 65 -2.66 4.23 -6.76
CA VAL A 65 -1.58 3.52 -7.48
C VAL A 65 -1.84 3.51 -8.99
N GLU A 66 -3.08 3.26 -9.39
CA GLU A 66 -3.44 3.19 -10.82
C GLU A 66 -3.26 4.54 -11.54
N GLN A 67 -3.33 5.64 -10.83
CA GLN A 67 -3.11 6.99 -11.36
C GLN A 67 -1.68 7.46 -11.22
N SER A 68 -0.80 6.68 -10.59
CA SER A 68 0.60 7.06 -10.33
C SER A 68 1.50 6.71 -11.51
N ASP A 69 2.68 7.35 -11.53
CA ASP A 69 3.69 7.15 -12.57
C ASP A 69 5.11 7.23 -11.99
N PHE A 70 5.32 6.70 -10.80
CA PHE A 70 6.62 6.72 -10.14
C PHE A 70 7.64 5.89 -10.92
N GLN A 71 8.91 6.28 -10.85
CA GLN A 71 9.99 5.50 -11.43
C GLN A 71 10.44 4.36 -10.50
N LEU A 72 10.45 4.61 -9.19
CA LEU A 72 10.99 3.68 -8.20
C LEU A 72 9.88 3.12 -7.32
N LEU A 73 9.99 1.83 -7.01
CA LEU A 73 9.08 1.18 -6.05
C LEU A 73 9.17 1.82 -4.66
N GLU A 74 10.37 2.26 -4.26
CA GLU A 74 10.60 2.94 -2.98
C GLU A 74 9.80 4.24 -2.89
N ALA A 75 9.78 5.02 -3.96
CA ALA A 75 9.02 6.28 -4.01
C ALA A 75 7.52 6.01 -3.97
N LEU A 76 7.06 5.00 -4.70
CA LEU A 76 5.66 4.60 -4.69
C LEU A 76 5.25 4.14 -3.29
N ALA A 77 6.06 3.31 -2.63
CA ALA A 77 5.78 2.82 -1.29
C ALA A 77 5.63 3.96 -0.28
N ALA A 78 6.56 4.91 -0.30
CA ALA A 78 6.50 6.08 0.59
C ALA A 78 5.26 6.94 0.31
N ALA A 79 4.92 7.14 -0.96
CA ALA A 79 3.75 7.91 -1.35
C ALA A 79 2.44 7.24 -0.91
N ILE A 80 2.34 5.91 -1.02
CA ILE A 80 1.17 5.17 -0.54
C ILE A 80 1.02 5.35 0.98
N ALA A 81 2.12 5.22 1.73
CA ALA A 81 2.08 5.40 3.18
C ALA A 81 1.58 6.80 3.55
N ASP A 82 2.11 7.83 2.91
CA ASP A 82 1.68 9.22 3.15
C ASP A 82 0.20 9.41 2.81
N HIS A 83 -0.25 8.84 1.71
CA HIS A 83 -1.66 8.91 1.29
C HIS A 83 -2.59 8.28 2.33
N ILE A 84 -2.20 7.12 2.88
CA ILE A 84 -2.97 6.45 3.93
C ILE A 84 -3.01 7.31 5.19
N PHE A 85 -1.87 7.87 5.62
CA PHE A 85 -1.81 8.72 6.81
C PHE A 85 -2.69 9.98 6.70
N GLU A 86 -2.86 10.52 5.51
CA GLU A 86 -3.70 11.71 5.30
C GLU A 86 -5.18 11.46 5.59
N SER A 87 -5.67 10.24 5.32
CA SER A 87 -7.10 9.95 5.35
C SER A 87 -7.53 9.01 6.47
N TRP A 88 -6.61 8.28 7.08
CA TRP A 88 -6.93 7.20 8.01
C TRP A 88 -6.16 7.30 9.32
N PRO A 89 -6.80 6.97 10.47
CA PRO A 89 -6.17 7.10 11.78
C PRO A 89 -5.29 5.88 12.10
N VAL A 90 -4.33 5.59 11.25
CA VAL A 90 -3.35 4.53 11.49
C VAL A 90 -2.07 5.14 12.04
N SER A 91 -1.39 4.40 12.92
CA SER A 91 -0.15 4.87 13.54
C SER A 91 1.10 4.37 12.82
N GLN A 92 0.97 3.29 12.06
CA GLN A 92 2.07 2.68 11.33
C GLN A 92 1.56 2.00 10.08
N VAL A 93 2.29 2.15 8.98
CA VAL A 93 2.02 1.48 7.71
C VAL A 93 3.22 0.61 7.37
N GLY A 94 3.01 -0.71 7.28
CA GLY A 94 3.93 -1.63 6.65
C GLY A 94 3.44 -1.88 5.23
N ILE A 95 4.34 -1.76 4.26
CA ILE A 95 3.98 -1.95 2.86
C ILE A 95 5.03 -2.79 2.16
N GLN A 96 4.56 -3.76 1.39
CA GLN A 96 5.39 -4.57 0.51
C GLN A 96 4.86 -4.42 -0.89
N ILE A 97 5.72 -4.05 -1.82
CA ILE A 97 5.38 -3.92 -3.24
C ILE A 97 6.28 -4.86 -4.03
N ASP A 98 5.69 -5.79 -4.74
CA ASP A 98 6.36 -6.70 -5.64
C ASP A 98 6.05 -6.35 -7.08
N LYS A 99 7.07 -6.44 -7.94
CA LYS A 99 6.99 -6.22 -9.37
C LYS A 99 7.35 -7.52 -10.08
N PRO A 100 6.37 -8.40 -10.34
CA PRO A 100 6.63 -9.69 -10.96
C PRO A 100 7.29 -9.54 -12.33
N GLY A 101 8.30 -10.35 -12.60
CA GLY A 101 8.97 -10.34 -13.89
C GLY A 101 9.88 -9.14 -14.17
N ALA A 102 10.24 -8.36 -13.14
CA ALA A 102 11.07 -7.18 -13.31
C ALA A 102 12.45 -7.50 -13.86
N VAL A 103 13.02 -8.64 -13.45
CA VAL A 103 14.26 -9.15 -14.02
C VAL A 103 14.11 -10.63 -14.35
N SER A 104 14.75 -11.09 -15.41
CA SER A 104 14.55 -12.45 -15.93
C SER A 104 15.10 -13.55 -15.01
N ILE A 105 16.06 -13.23 -14.15
CA ILE A 105 16.73 -14.19 -13.27
C ILE A 105 16.04 -14.33 -11.90
N ALA A 106 15.00 -13.57 -11.64
CA ALA A 106 14.25 -13.62 -10.38
C ALA A 106 12.75 -13.73 -10.67
N LYS A 107 12.03 -14.49 -9.85
CA LYS A 107 10.57 -14.57 -9.96
C LYS A 107 9.94 -13.22 -9.67
N VAL A 108 10.45 -12.53 -8.68
CA VAL A 108 9.90 -11.25 -8.25
C VAL A 108 11.02 -10.38 -7.69
N VAL A 109 10.90 -9.09 -7.91
CA VAL A 109 11.70 -8.06 -7.26
C VAL A 109 10.72 -7.13 -6.56
N GLY A 110 11.01 -6.76 -5.34
CA GLY A 110 10.12 -5.89 -4.59
C GLY A 110 10.85 -5.13 -3.50
N VAL A 111 10.10 -4.26 -2.84
CA VAL A 111 10.58 -3.48 -1.70
C VAL A 111 9.61 -3.63 -0.55
N SER A 112 10.14 -3.48 0.66
CA SER A 112 9.35 -3.41 1.89
C SER A 112 9.71 -2.15 2.64
N LEU A 113 8.72 -1.51 3.24
CA LEU A 113 8.89 -0.27 3.99
C LEU A 113 7.96 -0.27 5.18
N VAL A 114 8.46 0.17 6.34
CA VAL A 114 7.63 0.41 7.53
C VAL A 114 7.75 1.88 7.89
N VAL A 115 6.62 2.58 7.93
CA VAL A 115 6.58 4.01 8.21
C VAL A 115 5.69 4.24 9.42
N CYS A 116 6.22 4.98 10.40
CA CYS A 116 5.43 5.44 11.56
C CYS A 116 4.94 6.85 11.30
N ARG A 117 3.73 7.16 11.80
CA ARG A 117 3.12 8.48 11.61
C ARG A 117 3.99 9.61 12.17
N ASP A 118 4.61 9.36 13.30
CA ASP A 118 5.40 10.38 14.02
C ASP A 118 6.89 10.30 13.67
N ARG A 119 7.20 10.16 12.40
CA ARG A 119 8.58 10.10 11.91
C ARG A 119 9.23 11.48 11.77
#